data_00d8d11fc94d95c37f28b2e969575c5e
#
_entry.id   00d8d11fc94d95c37f28b2e969575c5e
#
_cell.length_a   1.000
_cell.length_b   1.000
_cell.length_c   1.000
_cell.angle_alpha   90.00
_cell.angle_beta   90.00
_cell.angle_gamma   90.00
#
_symmetry.space_group_name_H-M   'P 1'
#
loop_
_entity.id
_entity.type
_entity.pdbx_description
1 polymer ?
#
loop_
_entity_poly.entity_id
_entity_poly.type
_entity_poly.pdbx_seq_one_letter_code
_entity_poly.pdbx_strand_id
1 'polypeptide(L)'
;MKIARVQLEDLDQVVELFDAYRQFYHQASAPEQARVFLHDRLLHDEAFIIGAWDMGTLLGFALIYPLFSSVRMKPIYLLNDLFVRPEARNKNVGKELLFYCQQLARDNGIAGIQLETDKTNQVGNHLYPATGFEMIQYANFYFWENK
;
A
#
# COMPACT_ATOMS: atom_id res chain seq x y z
N MET A 1 -8.36 -17.03 -3.56
CA MET A 1 -7.64 -15.86 -2.97
C MET A 1 -8.64 -15.05 -2.16
N LYS A 2 -8.25 -14.68 -0.95
CA LYS A 2 -9.07 -13.87 -0.04
C LYS A 2 -8.40 -12.50 0.14
N ILE A 3 -9.16 -11.42 -0.04
CA ILE A 3 -8.70 -10.05 0.24
C ILE A 3 -9.41 -9.56 1.49
N ALA A 4 -8.67 -9.08 2.47
CA ALA A 4 -9.24 -8.58 3.72
C ALA A 4 -8.27 -7.62 4.44
N ARG A 5 -8.81 -6.88 5.40
CA ARG A 5 -8.01 -6.03 6.29
C ARG A 5 -7.16 -6.90 7.20
N VAL A 6 -5.89 -6.58 7.30
CA VAL A 6 -4.92 -7.23 8.19
C VAL A 6 -5.26 -6.90 9.65
N GLN A 7 -5.20 -7.90 10.52
CA GLN A 7 -5.34 -7.74 11.96
C GLN A 7 -3.96 -7.87 12.64
N LEU A 8 -3.86 -7.45 13.91
CA LEU A 8 -2.59 -7.56 14.65
C LEU A 8 -2.04 -9.00 14.70
N GLU A 9 -2.91 -9.98 14.72
CA GLU A 9 -2.54 -11.40 14.71
C GLU A 9 -1.88 -11.86 13.39
N ASP A 10 -2.08 -11.11 12.29
CA ASP A 10 -1.49 -11.39 10.98
C ASP A 10 -0.13 -10.73 10.79
N LEU A 11 0.33 -9.96 11.77
CA LEU A 11 1.46 -9.04 11.63
C LEU A 11 2.75 -9.74 11.19
N ASP A 12 2.99 -10.97 11.63
CA ASP A 12 4.22 -11.71 11.29
C ASP A 12 4.39 -11.90 9.78
N GLN A 13 3.31 -12.25 9.08
CA GLN A 13 3.34 -12.42 7.63
C GLN A 13 3.54 -11.08 6.91
N VAL A 14 2.94 -10.02 7.43
CA VAL A 14 3.09 -8.68 6.85
C VAL A 14 4.51 -8.17 7.03
N VAL A 15 5.11 -8.38 8.19
CA VAL A 15 6.50 -7.97 8.47
C VAL A 15 7.47 -8.62 7.48
N GLU A 16 7.30 -9.90 7.18
CA GLU A 16 8.12 -10.60 6.18
C GLU A 16 8.06 -9.91 4.82
N LEU A 17 6.84 -9.64 4.33
CA LEU A 17 6.66 -8.99 3.04
C LEU A 17 7.08 -7.52 3.03
N PHE A 18 6.83 -6.81 4.12
CA PHE A 18 7.23 -5.42 4.28
C PHE A 18 8.75 -5.27 4.31
N ASP A 19 9.45 -6.16 4.98
CA ASP A 19 10.91 -6.18 4.96
C ASP A 19 11.46 -6.46 3.56
N ALA A 20 10.86 -7.40 2.84
CA ALA A 20 11.20 -7.67 1.43
C ALA A 20 10.94 -6.45 0.53
N TYR A 21 9.82 -5.75 0.72
CA TYR A 21 9.49 -4.50 0.03
C TYR A 21 10.56 -3.42 0.26
N ARG A 22 11.00 -3.23 1.52
CA ARG A 22 12.05 -2.26 1.85
C ARG A 22 13.38 -2.62 1.17
N GLN A 23 13.71 -3.90 1.12
CA GLN A 23 14.92 -4.37 0.41
C GLN A 23 14.83 -4.13 -1.10
N PHE A 24 13.65 -4.23 -1.68
CA PHE A 24 13.41 -3.85 -3.08
C PHE A 24 13.75 -2.36 -3.32
N TYR A 25 13.53 -1.50 -2.32
CA TYR A 25 13.91 -0.09 -2.35
C TYR A 25 15.31 0.16 -1.75
N HIS A 26 16.19 -0.84 -1.79
CA HIS A 26 17.61 -0.75 -1.39
C HIS A 26 17.82 -0.45 0.09
N GLN A 27 16.85 -0.75 0.95
CA GLN A 27 17.03 -0.66 2.39
C GLN A 27 17.58 -1.97 2.94
N ALA A 28 18.36 -1.91 4.01
CA ALA A 28 18.83 -3.09 4.71
C ALA A 28 17.65 -3.83 5.37
N SER A 29 17.74 -5.17 5.44
CA SER A 29 16.77 -5.97 6.18
C SER A 29 16.75 -5.55 7.66
N ALA A 30 15.56 -5.29 8.18
CA ALA A 30 15.35 -4.87 9.57
C ALA A 30 13.96 -5.33 10.06
N PRO A 31 13.72 -6.65 10.15
CA PRO A 31 12.39 -7.17 10.47
C PRO A 31 11.89 -6.75 11.85
N GLU A 32 12.77 -6.62 12.84
CA GLU A 32 12.40 -6.18 14.19
C GLU A 32 11.89 -4.74 14.19
N GLN A 33 12.61 -3.84 13.53
CA GLN A 33 12.21 -2.44 13.38
C GLN A 33 10.92 -2.32 12.55
N ALA A 34 10.79 -3.14 11.50
CA ALA A 34 9.59 -3.21 10.68
C ALA A 34 8.37 -3.60 11.51
N ARG A 35 8.52 -4.59 12.39
CA ARG A 35 7.47 -5.03 13.31
C ARG A 35 7.01 -3.91 14.22
N VAL A 36 7.94 -3.23 14.88
CA VAL A 36 7.62 -2.11 15.78
C VAL A 36 6.91 -1.00 15.02
N PHE A 37 7.43 -0.63 13.85
CA PHE A 37 6.83 0.41 13.02
C PHE A 37 5.38 0.08 12.63
N LEU A 38 5.14 -1.11 12.09
CA LEU A 38 3.82 -1.52 11.64
C LEU A 38 2.84 -1.72 12.79
N HIS A 39 3.31 -2.32 13.89
CA HIS A 39 2.49 -2.51 15.09
C HIS A 39 1.97 -1.17 15.61
N ASP A 40 2.85 -0.17 15.74
CA ASP A 40 2.47 1.15 16.25
C ASP A 40 1.50 1.86 15.31
N ARG A 41 1.71 1.74 13.99
CA ARG A 41 0.77 2.32 13.01
C ARG A 41 -0.62 1.71 13.13
N LEU A 42 -0.71 0.40 13.25
CA LEU A 42 -2.00 -0.30 13.37
C LEU A 42 -2.66 -0.03 14.72
N LEU A 43 -1.87 -0.03 15.80
CA LEU A 43 -2.40 0.18 17.16
C LEU A 43 -3.02 1.57 17.34
N HIS A 44 -2.45 2.59 16.71
CA HIS A 44 -2.90 3.98 16.82
C HIS A 44 -3.82 4.42 15.67
N ASP A 45 -4.29 3.50 14.85
CA ASP A 45 -5.14 3.79 13.68
C ASP A 45 -4.53 4.82 12.73
N GLU A 46 -3.19 4.86 12.66
CA GLU A 46 -2.45 5.76 11.76
C GLU A 46 -2.31 5.19 10.35
N ALA A 47 -2.46 3.89 10.22
CA ALA A 47 -2.45 3.18 8.96
C ALA A 47 -3.39 1.99 9.03
N PHE A 48 -3.79 1.49 7.85
CA PHE A 48 -4.37 0.17 7.75
C PHE A 48 -3.77 -0.58 6.56
N ILE A 49 -3.82 -1.88 6.64
CA ILE A 49 -3.20 -2.75 5.65
C ILE A 49 -4.26 -3.70 5.12
N ILE A 50 -4.30 -3.83 3.80
CA ILE A 50 -5.12 -4.81 3.09
C ILE A 50 -4.19 -5.92 2.62
N GLY A 51 -4.54 -7.14 2.94
CA GLY A 51 -3.78 -8.32 2.54
C GLY A 51 -4.54 -9.19 1.55
N ALA A 52 -3.78 -9.90 0.72
CA ALA A 52 -4.28 -10.93 -0.17
C ALA A 52 -3.71 -12.27 0.27
N TRP A 53 -4.58 -13.23 0.62
CA TRP A 53 -4.18 -14.56 1.10
C TRP A 53 -4.64 -15.66 0.14
N ASP A 54 -3.83 -16.68 0.06
CA ASP A 54 -4.22 -17.96 -0.54
C ASP A 54 -3.78 -19.09 0.37
N MET A 55 -4.73 -19.97 0.74
CA MET A 55 -4.48 -21.10 1.64
C MET A 55 -3.71 -20.72 2.91
N GLY A 56 -4.05 -19.57 3.50
CA GLY A 56 -3.42 -19.09 4.75
C GLY A 56 -2.08 -18.38 4.57
N THR A 57 -1.57 -18.27 3.35
CA THR A 57 -0.31 -17.58 3.04
C THR A 57 -0.60 -16.18 2.48
N LEU A 58 0.04 -15.17 3.05
CA LEU A 58 -0.05 -13.79 2.53
C LEU A 58 0.75 -13.67 1.23
N LEU A 59 0.06 -13.34 0.15
CA LEU A 59 0.64 -13.18 -1.20
C LEU A 59 1.10 -11.76 -1.48
N GLY A 60 0.45 -10.79 -0.89
CA GLY A 60 0.76 -9.38 -1.10
C GLY A 60 -0.03 -8.50 -0.14
N PHE A 61 0.35 -7.23 -0.08
CA PHE A 61 -0.33 -6.25 0.78
C PHE A 61 -0.35 -4.87 0.15
N ALA A 62 -1.31 -4.06 0.58
CA ALA A 62 -1.37 -2.62 0.35
C ALA A 62 -1.40 -1.92 1.71
N LEU A 63 -0.51 -0.96 1.94
CA LEU A 63 -0.50 -0.14 3.15
C LEU A 63 -1.03 1.24 2.83
N ILE A 64 -1.99 1.69 3.62
CA ILE A 64 -2.70 2.94 3.40
C ILE A 64 -2.58 3.84 4.63
N TYR A 65 -2.22 5.10 4.39
CA TYR A 65 -2.31 6.16 5.38
C TYR A 65 -3.53 7.03 5.11
N PRO A 66 -4.44 7.19 6.08
CA PRO A 66 -5.49 8.19 5.98
C PRO A 66 -4.91 9.60 6.01
N LEU A 67 -5.35 10.44 5.08
CA LEU A 67 -4.99 11.85 4.99
C LEU A 67 -6.24 12.70 4.84
N PHE A 68 -6.06 14.02 4.85
CA PHE A 68 -7.13 14.97 4.60
C PHE A 68 -6.75 15.92 3.47
N SER A 69 -7.68 16.13 2.55
CA SER A 69 -7.55 17.16 1.53
C SER A 69 -8.26 18.43 2.01
N SER A 70 -7.49 19.49 2.27
CA SER A 70 -8.06 20.76 2.71
C SER A 70 -8.91 21.40 1.61
N VAL A 71 -8.44 21.34 0.37
CA VAL A 71 -9.19 21.90 -0.77
C VAL A 71 -10.53 21.21 -0.97
N ARG A 72 -10.56 19.88 -0.83
CA ARG A 72 -11.79 19.09 -0.96
C ARG A 72 -12.63 19.08 0.31
N MET A 73 -12.06 19.46 1.46
CA MET A 73 -12.65 19.30 2.79
C MET A 73 -13.15 17.87 3.02
N LYS A 74 -12.36 16.91 2.62
CA LYS A 74 -12.68 15.47 2.70
C LYS A 74 -11.44 14.65 3.03
N PRO A 75 -11.60 13.48 3.65
CA PRO A 75 -10.52 12.54 3.78
C PRO A 75 -10.14 11.95 2.42
N ILE A 76 -8.86 11.64 2.27
CA ILE A 76 -8.30 10.89 1.15
C ILE A 76 -7.43 9.77 1.69
N TYR A 77 -7.10 8.80 0.85
CA TYR A 77 -6.15 7.75 1.18
C TYR A 77 -4.83 7.97 0.43
N LEU A 78 -3.72 7.75 1.13
CA LEU A 78 -2.41 7.59 0.52
C LEU A 78 -2.08 6.11 0.47
N LEU A 79 -2.08 5.53 -0.72
CA LEU A 79 -1.56 4.19 -0.95
C LEU A 79 -0.04 4.29 -0.95
N ASN A 80 0.58 4.04 0.21
CA ASN A 80 2.01 4.25 0.38
C ASN A 80 2.83 3.06 -0.10
N ASP A 81 2.36 1.84 0.15
CA ASP A 81 3.06 0.62 -0.22
C ASP A 81 2.12 -0.34 -0.93
N LEU A 82 2.58 -0.93 -2.01
CA LEU A 82 1.93 -2.05 -2.68
C LEU A 82 3.02 -3.06 -3.05
N PHE A 83 2.92 -4.27 -2.52
CA PHE A 83 3.91 -5.30 -2.77
C PHE A 83 3.25 -6.67 -2.91
N VAL A 84 3.70 -7.43 -3.90
CA VAL A 84 3.28 -8.82 -4.14
C VAL A 84 4.53 -9.67 -4.16
N ARG A 85 4.53 -10.77 -3.37
CA ARG A 85 5.68 -11.68 -3.36
C ARG A 85 5.98 -12.21 -4.76
N PRO A 86 7.25 -12.36 -5.13
CA PRO A 86 7.63 -12.67 -6.52
C PRO A 86 6.90 -13.86 -7.13
N GLU A 87 6.72 -14.94 -6.38
CA GLU A 87 6.07 -16.18 -6.86
C GLU A 87 4.56 -16.04 -7.06
N ALA A 88 3.96 -14.96 -6.56
CA ALA A 88 2.54 -14.66 -6.72
C ALA A 88 2.27 -13.58 -7.78
N ARG A 89 3.30 -13.04 -8.42
CA ARG A 89 3.14 -12.04 -9.48
C ARG A 89 2.53 -12.64 -10.74
N ASN A 90 1.97 -11.76 -11.58
CA ASN A 90 1.25 -12.13 -12.81
C ASN A 90 0.00 -13.00 -12.58
N LYS A 91 -0.54 -12.96 -11.36
CA LYS A 91 -1.77 -13.66 -10.96
C LYS A 91 -2.85 -12.68 -10.50
N ASN A 92 -2.78 -11.45 -10.96
CA ASN A 92 -3.72 -10.37 -10.65
C ASN A 92 -3.81 -9.96 -9.16
N VAL A 93 -2.89 -10.39 -8.31
CA VAL A 93 -2.94 -10.08 -6.87
C VAL A 93 -2.91 -8.57 -6.62
N GLY A 94 -1.99 -7.85 -7.25
CA GLY A 94 -1.91 -6.38 -7.12
C GLY A 94 -3.17 -5.67 -7.61
N LYS A 95 -3.74 -6.14 -8.71
CA LYS A 95 -4.97 -5.60 -9.29
C LYS A 95 -6.16 -5.77 -8.33
N GLU A 96 -6.30 -6.93 -7.76
CA GLU A 96 -7.37 -7.22 -6.79
C GLU A 96 -7.21 -6.41 -5.51
N LEU A 97 -5.98 -6.24 -5.02
CA LEU A 97 -5.70 -5.35 -3.88
C LEU A 97 -6.14 -3.92 -4.17
N LEU A 98 -5.81 -3.39 -5.36
CA LEU A 98 -6.20 -2.03 -5.74
C LEU A 98 -7.72 -1.86 -5.84
N PHE A 99 -8.41 -2.82 -6.45
CA PHE A 99 -9.88 -2.78 -6.54
C PHE A 99 -10.54 -2.83 -5.16
N TYR A 100 -10.00 -3.62 -4.26
CA TYR A 100 -10.48 -3.66 -2.88
C TYR A 100 -10.29 -2.31 -2.17
N CYS A 101 -9.11 -1.71 -2.31
CA CYS A 101 -8.84 -0.39 -1.73
C CYS A 101 -9.78 0.68 -2.29
N GLN A 102 -10.06 0.65 -3.58
CA GLN A 102 -11.01 1.57 -4.22
C GLN A 102 -12.43 1.36 -3.71
N GLN A 103 -12.86 0.11 -3.54
CA GLN A 103 -14.17 -0.18 -2.99
C GLN A 103 -14.28 0.29 -1.54
N LEU A 104 -13.25 0.06 -0.74
CA LEU A 104 -13.19 0.54 0.63
C LEU A 104 -13.27 2.07 0.70
N ALA A 105 -12.61 2.77 -0.21
CA ALA A 105 -12.68 4.22 -0.30
C ALA A 105 -14.10 4.70 -0.61
N ARG A 106 -14.80 4.05 -1.55
CA ARG A 106 -16.20 4.36 -1.87
C ARG A 106 -17.10 4.17 -0.65
N ASP A 107 -16.96 3.03 0.02
CA ASP A 107 -17.81 2.67 1.17
C ASP A 107 -17.62 3.62 2.35
N ASN A 108 -16.46 4.23 2.49
CA ASN A 108 -16.12 5.14 3.59
C ASN A 108 -16.21 6.62 3.21
N GLY A 109 -16.71 6.97 2.03
CA GLY A 109 -16.83 8.37 1.61
C GLY A 109 -15.51 9.09 1.42
N ILE A 110 -14.47 8.36 1.05
CA ILE A 110 -13.13 8.89 0.79
C ILE A 110 -13.13 9.53 -0.61
N ALA A 111 -12.59 10.75 -0.71
CA ALA A 111 -12.62 11.51 -1.96
C ALA A 111 -11.75 10.90 -3.07
N GLY A 112 -10.67 10.20 -2.72
CA GLY A 112 -9.78 9.58 -3.68
C GLY A 112 -8.62 8.89 -3.02
N ILE A 113 -7.84 8.18 -3.83
CA ILE A 113 -6.60 7.53 -3.42
C ILE A 113 -5.47 8.13 -4.23
N GLN A 114 -4.44 8.65 -3.56
CA GLN A 114 -3.23 9.11 -4.23
C GLN A 114 -2.08 8.13 -3.98
N LEU A 115 -1.16 8.07 -4.91
CA LEU A 115 0.06 7.30 -4.80
C LEU A 115 1.18 7.94 -5.62
N GLU A 116 2.41 7.60 -5.30
CA GLU A 116 3.56 7.86 -6.15
C GLU A 116 4.34 6.58 -6.36
N THR A 117 5.01 6.48 -7.49
CA THR A 117 5.89 5.37 -7.83
C THR A 117 7.04 5.89 -8.67
N ASP A 118 8.17 5.19 -8.65
CA ASP A 118 9.31 5.56 -9.47
C ASP A 118 8.95 5.52 -10.95
N LYS A 119 9.47 6.49 -11.70
CA LYS A 119 9.29 6.50 -13.17
C LYS A 119 9.83 5.23 -13.83
N THR A 120 10.83 4.59 -13.21
CA THR A 120 11.44 3.36 -13.69
C THR A 120 10.68 2.09 -13.32
N ASN A 121 9.65 2.18 -12.49
CA ASN A 121 8.79 1.05 -12.13
C ASN A 121 7.80 0.75 -13.27
N GLN A 122 8.23 -0.05 -14.24
CA GLN A 122 7.42 -0.36 -15.42
C GLN A 122 6.14 -1.11 -15.05
N VAL A 123 6.21 -2.04 -14.12
CA VAL A 123 5.05 -2.84 -13.67
C VAL A 123 4.00 -1.92 -13.03
N GLY A 124 4.40 -1.07 -12.10
CA GLY A 124 3.49 -0.12 -11.44
C GLY A 124 2.90 0.89 -12.43
N ASN A 125 3.73 1.46 -13.29
CA ASN A 125 3.30 2.45 -14.26
C ASN A 125 2.36 1.88 -15.34
N HIS A 126 2.29 0.57 -15.48
CA HIS A 126 1.27 -0.13 -16.28
C HIS A 126 0.02 -0.45 -15.44
N LEU A 127 0.22 -0.95 -14.22
CA LEU A 127 -0.86 -1.42 -13.34
C LEU A 127 -1.79 -0.28 -12.90
N TYR A 128 -1.26 0.86 -12.49
CA TYR A 128 -2.06 1.95 -11.95
C TYR A 128 -3.04 2.52 -12.99
N PRO A 129 -2.61 2.89 -14.21
CA PRO A 129 -3.58 3.32 -15.22
C PRO A 129 -4.60 2.23 -15.58
N ALA A 130 -4.18 0.96 -15.61
CA ALA A 130 -5.07 -0.17 -15.91
C ALA A 130 -6.14 -0.40 -14.85
N THR A 131 -5.96 0.16 -13.65
CA THR A 131 -6.92 0.08 -12.53
C THR A 131 -7.64 1.41 -12.25
N GLY A 132 -7.55 2.37 -13.17
CA GLY A 132 -8.32 3.62 -13.11
C GLY A 132 -7.63 4.78 -12.42
N PHE A 133 -6.35 4.65 -12.07
CA PHE A 133 -5.57 5.79 -11.60
C PHE A 133 -5.10 6.64 -12.79
N GLU A 134 -5.16 7.95 -12.64
CA GLU A 134 -4.68 8.89 -13.64
C GLU A 134 -3.37 9.52 -13.19
N MET A 135 -2.39 9.60 -14.10
CA MET A 135 -1.16 10.29 -13.79
C MET A 135 -1.42 11.81 -13.70
N ILE A 136 -1.02 12.40 -12.57
CA ILE A 136 -1.19 13.84 -12.36
C ILE A 136 -0.03 14.58 -13.05
N GLN A 137 -0.35 15.36 -14.08
CA GLN A 137 0.65 16.08 -14.87
C GLN A 137 0.78 17.57 -14.50
N TYR A 138 -0.24 18.12 -13.82
CA TYR A 138 -0.28 19.53 -13.47
C TYR A 138 0.38 19.85 -12.11
N ALA A 139 0.84 18.86 -11.38
CA ALA A 139 1.45 19.04 -10.06
C ALA A 139 2.90 18.56 -10.05
N ASN A 140 3.75 19.30 -9.36
CA ASN A 140 5.10 18.88 -9.05
C ASN A 140 5.15 18.33 -7.63
N PHE A 141 5.94 17.30 -7.41
CA PHE A 141 6.21 16.73 -6.11
C PHE A 141 7.53 17.29 -5.58
N TYR A 142 7.55 17.78 -4.34
CA TYR A 142 8.75 18.29 -3.65
C TYR A 142 8.92 17.55 -2.34
N PHE A 143 10.16 17.25 -2.01
CA PHE A 143 10.53 16.64 -0.73
C PHE A 143 11.67 17.44 -0.10
N TRP A 144 11.50 17.85 1.15
CA TRP A 144 12.57 18.44 1.94
C TRP A 144 13.11 17.39 2.88
N GLU A 145 14.41 17.08 2.78
CA GLU A 145 15.04 16.09 3.62
C GLU A 145 15.63 16.75 4.89
N ASN A 146 15.26 16.22 6.03
CA ASN A 146 15.84 16.63 7.30
C ASN A 146 17.23 15.98 7.45
N LYS A 147 18.27 16.79 7.44
CA LYS A 147 19.66 16.34 7.56
C LYS A 147 20.24 16.66 8.93
#